data_c286006e0231a13c84b4a856ff5b5714
#
_entry.id   c286006e0231a13c84b4a856ff5b5714
#
_cell.length_a   1.000
_cell.length_b   1.000
_cell.length_c   1.000
_cell.angle_alpha   90.00
_cell.angle_beta   90.00
_cell.angle_gamma   90.00
#
_symmetry.space_group_name_H-M   'P 1'
#
loop_
_entity.id
_entity.type
_entity.pdbx_description
1 polymer ?
#
loop_
_entity_poly.entity_id
_entity_poly.type
_entity_poly.pdbx_seq_one_letter_code
_entity_poly.pdbx_strand_id
1 'polypeptide(L)'
;MFIENYYQLVYSYTMTSKDKLKKAGLRPTKQRLIIANILLDGVNRHFTAENLQDEINSSGNSMSIATVYNCLKKFRYCGLIKQIETSNDTAIFDTNTHHHHHFLDEETGELIDIENNKINLQKLPKIPDGYINNGVEVLIKLKKQF
;
A
#
# COMPACT_ATOMS: atom_id res chain seq x y z
N MET A 1 -1.99 -10.75 26.95
CA MET A 1 -1.61 -9.56 26.17
C MET A 1 -0.37 -9.77 25.30
N PHE A 2 0.78 -10.17 25.86
CA PHE A 2 2.00 -10.46 25.06
C PHE A 2 1.91 -11.76 24.23
N ILE A 3 1.22 -12.78 24.71
CA ILE A 3 1.05 -14.07 24.04
C ILE A 3 0.13 -13.95 22.83
N GLU A 4 -0.96 -13.21 22.94
CA GLU A 4 -1.87 -12.95 21.80
C GLU A 4 -1.19 -12.17 20.67
N ASN A 5 -0.37 -11.17 20.99
CA ASN A 5 0.43 -10.44 20.00
C ASN A 5 1.47 -11.33 19.32
N TYR A 6 2.09 -12.26 20.05
CA TYR A 6 3.06 -13.21 19.50
C TYR A 6 2.38 -14.19 18.54
N TYR A 7 1.23 -14.75 18.90
CA TYR A 7 0.47 -15.65 18.03
C TYR A 7 -0.06 -14.94 16.79
N GLN A 8 -0.52 -13.69 16.89
CA GLN A 8 -0.93 -12.89 15.75
C GLN A 8 0.26 -12.59 14.81
N LEU A 9 1.42 -12.29 15.37
CA LEU A 9 2.64 -12.04 14.60
C LEU A 9 3.11 -13.30 13.87
N VAL A 10 3.18 -14.44 14.57
CA VAL A 10 3.57 -15.73 14.00
C VAL A 10 2.56 -16.20 12.94
N TYR A 11 1.26 -16.04 13.20
CA TYR A 11 0.21 -16.39 12.25
C TYR A 11 0.26 -15.53 10.99
N SER A 12 0.53 -14.24 11.13
CA SER A 12 0.73 -13.34 9.98
C SER A 12 1.97 -13.70 9.17
N TYR A 13 3.03 -14.19 9.82
CA TYR A 13 4.28 -14.60 9.18
C TYR A 13 4.17 -15.94 8.43
N THR A 14 3.24 -16.82 8.85
CA THR A 14 3.02 -18.14 8.25
C THR A 14 1.94 -18.16 7.18
N MET A 15 1.15 -17.11 7.03
CA MET A 15 0.11 -17.03 6.00
C MET A 15 0.71 -16.96 4.60
N THR A 16 0.30 -17.90 3.74
CA THR A 16 0.64 -17.85 2.31
C THR A 16 -0.07 -16.70 1.60
N SER A 17 0.45 -16.29 0.44
CA SER A 17 -0.23 -15.30 -0.41
C SER A 17 -1.64 -15.73 -0.79
N LYS A 18 -1.85 -17.03 -1.01
CA LYS A 18 -3.17 -17.62 -1.26
C LYS A 18 -4.12 -17.41 -0.08
N ASP A 19 -3.64 -17.61 1.15
CA ASP A 19 -4.43 -17.41 2.36
C ASP A 19 -4.77 -15.94 2.58
N LYS A 20 -3.82 -15.05 2.33
CA LYS A 20 -4.02 -13.60 2.40
C LYS A 20 -5.09 -13.12 1.41
N LEU A 21 -5.07 -13.63 0.18
CA LEU A 21 -6.11 -13.34 -0.81
C LEU A 21 -7.49 -13.84 -0.37
N LYS A 22 -7.60 -15.08 0.09
CA LYS A 22 -8.85 -15.65 0.59
C LYS A 22 -9.40 -14.88 1.78
N LYS A 23 -8.55 -14.54 2.74
CA LYS A 23 -8.93 -13.74 3.92
C LYS A 23 -9.48 -12.36 3.52
N ALA A 24 -8.93 -11.77 2.45
CA ALA A 24 -9.42 -10.51 1.89
C ALA A 24 -10.68 -10.66 1.01
N GLY A 25 -11.23 -11.87 0.87
CA GLY A 25 -12.40 -12.15 0.05
C GLY A 25 -12.12 -12.26 -1.45
N LEU A 26 -10.85 -12.43 -1.84
CA LEU A 26 -10.45 -12.55 -3.23
C LEU A 26 -10.17 -13.99 -3.63
N ARG A 27 -10.77 -14.42 -4.75
CA ARG A 27 -10.44 -15.72 -5.36
C ARG A 27 -8.98 -15.72 -5.82
N PRO A 28 -8.16 -16.72 -5.43
CA PRO A 28 -6.77 -16.84 -5.84
C PRO A 28 -6.65 -17.29 -7.30
N THR A 29 -6.71 -16.37 -8.23
CA THR A 29 -6.39 -16.64 -9.64
C THR A 29 -4.87 -16.61 -9.86
N LYS A 30 -4.41 -17.18 -10.98
CA LYS A 30 -2.99 -17.19 -11.34
C LYS A 30 -2.37 -15.77 -11.29
N GLN A 31 -3.04 -14.81 -11.92
CA GLN A 31 -2.56 -13.42 -11.96
C GLN A 31 -2.49 -12.79 -10.56
N ARG A 32 -3.53 -12.98 -9.75
CA ARG A 32 -3.54 -12.46 -8.37
C ARG A 32 -2.48 -13.10 -7.49
N LEU A 33 -2.22 -14.40 -7.66
CA LEU A 33 -1.16 -15.10 -6.92
C LEU A 33 0.22 -14.58 -7.29
N ILE A 34 0.49 -14.33 -8.57
CA ILE A 34 1.76 -13.73 -9.02
C ILE A 34 1.98 -12.38 -8.33
N ILE A 35 0.99 -11.50 -8.37
CA ILE A 35 1.07 -10.17 -7.74
C ILE A 35 1.16 -10.28 -6.22
N ALA A 36 0.35 -11.13 -5.60
CA ALA A 36 0.36 -11.32 -4.15
C ALA A 36 1.70 -11.86 -3.63
N ASN A 37 2.34 -12.76 -4.36
CA ASN A 37 3.68 -13.27 -4.00
C ASN A 37 4.75 -12.17 -4.01
N ILE A 38 4.61 -11.17 -4.88
CA ILE A 38 5.54 -10.03 -4.96
C ILE A 38 5.23 -8.99 -3.86
N LEU A 39 3.97 -8.67 -3.66
CA LEU A 39 3.56 -7.53 -2.83
C LEU A 39 3.29 -7.89 -1.36
N LEU A 40 2.92 -9.14 -1.06
CA LEU A 40 2.49 -9.55 0.27
C LEU A 40 3.54 -10.44 0.96
N ASP A 41 4.80 -10.22 0.65
CA ASP A 41 5.96 -10.94 1.19
C ASP A 41 6.36 -10.50 2.61
N GLY A 42 5.71 -9.47 3.15
CA GLY A 42 6.00 -8.89 4.47
C GLY A 42 6.97 -7.72 4.44
N VAL A 43 7.49 -7.35 3.27
CA VAL A 43 8.37 -6.17 3.10
C VAL A 43 7.52 -5.00 2.59
N ASN A 44 7.51 -3.91 3.35
CA ASN A 44 6.78 -2.70 2.94
C ASN A 44 7.49 -2.00 1.79
N ARG A 45 6.71 -1.57 0.80
CA ARG A 45 7.24 -0.87 -0.37
C ARG A 45 6.21 0.05 -1.02
N HIS A 46 6.72 1.11 -1.65
CA HIS A 46 5.98 1.95 -2.60
C HIS A 46 6.28 1.48 -4.01
N PHE A 47 5.29 1.52 -4.89
CA PHE A 47 5.46 1.09 -6.27
C PHE A 47 4.40 1.72 -7.19
N THR A 48 4.71 1.78 -8.48
CA THR A 48 3.75 2.07 -9.55
C THR A 48 3.30 0.77 -10.23
N ALA A 49 2.20 0.81 -10.97
CA ALA A 49 1.74 -0.35 -11.74
C ALA A 49 2.78 -0.76 -12.79
N GLU A 50 3.46 0.21 -13.38
CA GLU A 50 4.52 0.01 -14.38
C GLU A 50 5.74 -0.70 -13.77
N ASN A 51 6.20 -0.27 -12.58
CA ASN A 51 7.29 -0.94 -11.87
C ASN A 51 6.93 -2.40 -11.57
N LEU A 52 5.71 -2.65 -11.10
CA LEU A 52 5.24 -3.99 -10.80
C LEU A 52 5.15 -4.85 -12.08
N GLN A 53 4.67 -4.30 -13.19
CA GLN A 53 4.63 -4.99 -14.47
C GLN A 53 6.04 -5.40 -14.92
N ASP A 54 7.01 -4.50 -14.84
CA ASP A 54 8.40 -4.78 -15.20
C ASP A 54 8.98 -5.91 -14.34
N GLU A 55 8.72 -5.92 -13.04
CA GLU A 55 9.13 -6.97 -12.12
C GLU A 55 8.49 -8.32 -12.46
N ILE A 56 7.20 -8.34 -12.76
CA ILE A 56 6.47 -9.55 -13.18
C ILE A 56 7.09 -10.11 -14.47
N ASN A 57 7.28 -9.27 -15.47
CA ASN A 57 7.80 -9.68 -16.78
C ASN A 57 9.25 -10.15 -16.67
N SER A 58 10.06 -9.53 -15.80
CA SER A 58 11.45 -9.93 -15.55
C SER A 58 11.56 -11.26 -14.80
N SER A 59 10.53 -11.68 -14.08
CA SER A 59 10.49 -12.95 -13.35
C SER A 59 10.09 -14.16 -14.21
N GLY A 60 9.93 -13.98 -15.52
CA GLY A 60 9.52 -15.02 -16.46
C GLY A 60 8.01 -15.19 -16.63
N ASN A 61 7.21 -14.34 -15.98
CA ASN A 61 5.78 -14.23 -16.21
C ASN A 61 5.49 -13.14 -17.25
N SER A 62 4.28 -13.12 -17.78
CA SER A 62 3.82 -12.07 -18.69
C SER A 62 2.45 -11.58 -18.24
N MET A 63 2.33 -10.26 -18.08
CA MET A 63 1.06 -9.66 -17.68
C MET A 63 0.92 -8.29 -18.33
N SER A 64 -0.26 -8.02 -18.93
CA SER A 64 -0.54 -6.71 -19.50
C SER A 64 -0.72 -5.67 -18.39
N ILE A 65 -0.42 -4.41 -18.71
CA ILE A 65 -0.60 -3.30 -17.75
C ILE A 65 -2.08 -3.17 -17.31
N ALA A 66 -3.02 -3.41 -18.20
CA ALA A 66 -4.45 -3.40 -17.87
C ALA A 66 -4.80 -4.48 -16.83
N THR A 67 -4.23 -5.67 -16.93
CA THR A 67 -4.43 -6.75 -15.96
C THR A 67 -3.81 -6.38 -14.61
N VAL A 68 -2.62 -5.79 -14.61
CA VAL A 68 -1.97 -5.28 -13.39
C VAL A 68 -2.87 -4.26 -12.69
N TYR A 69 -3.34 -3.24 -13.39
CA TYR A 69 -4.25 -2.23 -12.82
C TYR A 69 -5.55 -2.83 -12.28
N ASN A 70 -6.14 -3.78 -13.01
CA ASN A 70 -7.37 -4.45 -12.55
C ASN A 70 -7.15 -5.23 -11.26
N CYS A 71 -6.02 -5.91 -11.11
CA CYS A 71 -5.66 -6.61 -9.87
C CYS A 71 -5.40 -5.62 -8.73
N LEU A 72 -4.62 -4.56 -8.97
CA LEU A 72 -4.32 -3.54 -7.96
C LEU A 72 -5.59 -2.82 -7.47
N LYS A 73 -6.52 -2.51 -8.36
CA LYS A 73 -7.82 -1.94 -7.99
C LYS A 73 -8.58 -2.84 -7.01
N LYS A 74 -8.58 -4.15 -7.24
CA LYS A 74 -9.22 -5.12 -6.35
C LYS A 74 -8.47 -5.25 -5.03
N PHE A 75 -7.14 -5.28 -5.04
CA PHE A 75 -6.31 -5.33 -3.84
C PHE A 75 -6.52 -4.08 -2.96
N ARG A 76 -6.58 -2.91 -3.58
CA ARG A 76 -6.90 -1.65 -2.91
C ARG A 76 -8.30 -1.69 -2.29
N TYR A 77 -9.30 -2.11 -3.04
CA TYR A 77 -10.69 -2.19 -2.56
C TYR A 77 -10.83 -3.12 -1.36
N CYS A 78 -10.08 -4.23 -1.33
CA CYS A 78 -10.07 -5.19 -0.23
C CYS A 78 -9.11 -4.82 0.92
N GLY A 79 -8.43 -3.69 0.86
CA GLY A 79 -7.53 -3.22 1.91
C GLY A 79 -6.18 -3.94 1.98
N LEU A 80 -5.78 -4.68 0.94
CA LEU A 80 -4.47 -5.34 0.87
C LEU A 80 -3.33 -4.36 0.57
N ILE A 81 -3.63 -3.28 -0.13
CA ILE A 81 -2.72 -2.18 -0.44
C ILE A 81 -3.47 -0.86 -0.31
N LYS A 82 -2.73 0.24 -0.23
CA LYS A 82 -3.25 1.61 -0.32
C LYS A 82 -2.78 2.28 -1.60
N GLN A 83 -3.52 3.26 -2.06
CA GLN A 83 -3.06 4.24 -3.04
C GLN A 83 -2.76 5.55 -2.33
N ILE A 84 -1.60 6.13 -2.60
CA ILE A 84 -1.21 7.42 -2.03
C ILE A 84 -1.60 8.51 -3.02
N GLU A 85 -2.38 9.46 -2.52
CA GLU A 85 -2.78 10.63 -3.31
C GLU A 85 -1.61 11.62 -3.38
N THR A 86 -1.08 11.80 -4.58
CA THR A 86 -0.05 12.79 -4.87
C THR A 86 -0.54 13.74 -5.95
N SER A 87 0.15 14.86 -6.12
CA SER A 87 -0.13 15.82 -7.21
C SER A 87 0.33 15.33 -8.60
N ASN A 88 0.93 14.15 -8.66
CA ASN A 88 1.41 13.56 -9.90
C ASN A 88 0.32 12.72 -10.57
N ASP A 89 0.34 12.65 -11.90
CA ASP A 89 -0.61 11.86 -12.69
C ASP A 89 -0.40 10.34 -12.53
N THR A 90 0.78 9.92 -12.05
CA THR A 90 1.10 8.53 -11.82
C THR A 90 0.63 8.07 -10.45
N ALA A 91 -0.23 7.04 -10.42
CA ALA A 91 -0.67 6.43 -9.18
C ALA A 91 0.47 5.68 -8.48
N ILE A 92 0.69 5.99 -7.19
CA ILE A 92 1.64 5.31 -6.33
C ILE A 92 0.86 4.47 -5.33
N PHE A 93 1.27 3.22 -5.16
CA PHE A 93 0.68 2.28 -4.23
C PHE A 93 1.65 2.00 -3.07
N ASP A 94 1.08 1.64 -1.93
CA ASP A 94 1.80 1.29 -0.71
C ASP A 94 1.30 -0.05 -0.17
N THR A 95 2.22 -0.96 0.11
CA THR A 95 1.89 -2.23 0.75
C THR A 95 1.73 -2.10 2.26
N ASN A 96 2.23 -1.02 2.87
CA ASN A 96 1.98 -0.71 4.27
C ASN A 96 0.60 -0.07 4.42
N THR A 97 -0.36 -0.85 4.91
CA THR A 97 -1.74 -0.40 5.11
C THR A 97 -1.98 0.21 6.49
N HIS A 98 -0.98 0.19 7.38
CA HIS A 98 -1.05 0.91 8.66
C HIS A 98 -1.06 2.41 8.44
N HIS A 99 -1.68 3.13 9.39
CA HIS A 99 -1.74 4.58 9.31
C HIS A 99 -0.35 5.20 9.49
N HIS A 100 0.11 5.94 8.51
CA HIS A 100 1.36 6.67 8.49
C HIS A 100 1.29 7.83 7.49
N HIS A 101 2.34 8.64 7.45
CA HIS A 101 2.43 9.80 6.60
C HIS A 101 3.66 9.69 5.69
N HIS A 102 3.85 10.64 4.79
CA HIS A 102 4.94 10.57 3.81
C HIS A 102 5.63 11.91 3.60
N PHE A 103 6.93 11.87 3.33
CA PHE A 103 7.61 12.88 2.53
C PHE A 103 7.52 12.50 1.05
N LEU A 104 7.36 13.46 0.18
CA LEU A 104 7.46 13.32 -1.27
C LEU A 104 8.60 14.19 -1.80
N ASP A 105 9.61 13.57 -2.37
CA ASP A 105 10.61 14.28 -3.18
C ASP A 105 9.96 14.66 -4.52
N GLU A 106 9.71 15.95 -4.75
CA GLU A 106 9.02 16.41 -5.96
C GLU A 106 9.86 16.25 -7.24
N GLU A 107 11.19 16.12 -7.12
CA GLU A 107 12.07 15.93 -8.27
C GLU A 107 12.13 14.48 -8.73
N THR A 108 12.20 13.55 -7.78
CA THR A 108 12.34 12.11 -8.07
C THR A 108 11.02 11.36 -8.04
N GLY A 109 10.00 11.90 -7.37
CA GLY A 109 8.74 11.21 -7.08
C GLY A 109 8.87 10.17 -5.97
N GLU A 110 10.02 10.09 -5.30
CA GLU A 110 10.25 9.14 -4.20
C GLU A 110 9.43 9.50 -2.97
N LEU A 111 8.81 8.48 -2.36
CA LEU A 111 8.10 8.59 -1.09
C LEU A 111 8.94 8.00 0.03
N ILE A 112 8.99 8.71 1.16
CA ILE A 112 9.65 8.27 2.39
C ILE A 112 8.60 8.24 3.49
N ASP A 113 8.48 7.11 4.18
CA ASP A 113 7.51 6.95 5.26
C ASP A 113 7.83 7.84 6.46
N ILE A 114 6.79 8.42 7.03
CA ILE A 114 6.82 9.11 8.32
C ILE A 114 5.92 8.34 9.26
N GLU A 115 6.46 7.85 10.36
CA GLU A 115 5.65 7.19 11.39
C GLU A 115 4.56 8.12 11.92
N ASN A 116 3.38 7.57 12.17
CA ASN A 116 2.22 8.34 12.60
C ASN A 116 2.49 9.19 13.86
N ASN A 117 3.31 8.69 14.79
CA ASN A 117 3.67 9.37 16.04
C ASN A 117 4.66 10.55 15.86
N LYS A 118 5.22 10.73 14.66
CA LYS A 118 6.13 11.86 14.34
C LYS A 118 5.38 13.12 13.92
N ILE A 119 4.10 13.01 13.63
CA ILE A 119 3.24 14.15 13.28
C ILE A 119 2.20 14.34 14.37
N ASN A 120 2.16 15.54 14.92
CA ASN A 120 1.20 15.93 15.94
C ASN A 120 0.14 16.87 15.35
N LEU A 121 -1.09 16.35 15.19
CA LEU A 121 -2.25 17.11 14.72
C LEU A 121 -3.12 17.48 15.92
N GLN A 122 -2.83 18.59 16.57
CA GLN A 122 -3.52 19.00 17.80
C GLN A 122 -4.93 19.52 17.56
N LYS A 123 -5.23 20.04 16.37
CA LYS A 123 -6.52 20.64 16.08
C LYS A 123 -6.95 20.34 14.65
N LEU A 124 -8.06 19.62 14.53
CA LEU A 124 -8.71 19.37 13.25
C LEU A 124 -10.02 20.18 13.15
N PRO A 125 -10.43 20.56 11.94
CA PRO A 125 -11.73 21.20 11.75
C PRO A 125 -12.87 20.25 12.14
N LYS A 126 -14.03 20.82 12.47
CA LYS A 126 -15.24 20.03 12.72
C LYS A 126 -15.61 19.24 11.45
N ILE A 127 -15.92 17.96 11.64
CA ILE A 127 -16.44 17.13 10.56
C ILE A 127 -17.85 17.59 10.19
N PRO A 128 -18.18 17.80 8.90
CA PRO A 128 -19.51 18.15 8.47
C PRO A 128 -20.57 17.12 8.90
N ASP A 129 -21.79 17.58 9.13
CA ASP A 129 -22.89 16.71 9.51
C ASP A 129 -23.15 15.65 8.43
N GLY A 130 -23.38 14.41 8.86
CA GLY A 130 -23.56 13.25 7.97
C GLY A 130 -22.28 12.59 7.48
N TYR A 131 -21.10 13.08 7.89
CA TYR A 131 -19.80 12.49 7.57
C TYR A 131 -19.10 11.97 8.81
N ILE A 132 -18.22 11.01 8.61
CA ILE A 132 -17.27 10.52 9.63
C ILE A 132 -15.84 10.77 9.14
N ASN A 133 -14.92 10.97 10.09
CA ASN A 133 -13.49 11.03 9.74
C ASN A 133 -12.99 9.62 9.40
N ASN A 134 -12.53 9.43 8.17
CA ASN A 134 -11.95 8.16 7.70
C ASN A 134 -10.41 8.19 7.68
N GLY A 135 -9.80 9.06 8.45
CA GLY A 135 -8.36 9.21 8.57
C GLY A 135 -7.86 10.58 8.13
N VAL A 136 -6.64 10.87 8.49
CA VAL A 136 -5.90 12.07 8.08
C VAL A 136 -4.53 11.64 7.62
N GLU A 137 -4.15 12.00 6.41
CA GLU A 137 -2.82 11.76 5.86
C GLU A 137 -2.13 13.08 5.61
N VAL A 138 -0.85 13.17 5.98
CA VAL A 138 0.00 14.32 5.73
C VAL A 138 1.05 13.94 4.70
N LEU A 139 1.13 14.74 3.65
CA LEU A 139 2.16 14.65 2.63
C LEU A 139 3.03 15.90 2.69
N ILE A 140 4.28 15.74 3.10
CA ILE A 140 5.25 16.83 3.15
C ILE A 140 6.08 16.80 1.87
N LYS A 141 5.94 17.83 1.06
CA LYS A 141 6.67 17.95 -0.20
C LYS A 141 8.08 18.48 0.05
N LEU A 142 9.05 17.78 -0.50
CA LEU A 142 10.46 18.12 -0.40
C LEU A 142 10.97 18.68 -1.73
N LYS A 143 11.80 19.69 -1.65
CA LYS A 143 12.57 20.24 -2.76
C LYS A 143 14.02 20.34 -2.33
N LYS A 144 14.96 19.92 -3.18
CA LYS A 144 16.39 20.03 -2.88
C LYS A 144 16.79 21.49 -2.70
N GLN A 145 17.60 21.73 -1.70
CA GLN A 145 18.29 23.01 -1.50
C GLN A 145 19.58 23.01 -2.32
N PHE A 146 19.78 24.06 -3.10
CA PHE A 146 21.01 24.25 -3.88
C PHE A 146 22.01 25.06 -3.07
#